data_f353a0ba83ba5a70482f941931608486
#
_entry.id   f353a0ba83ba5a70482f941931608486
#
_cell.length_a   1.000
_cell.length_b   1.000
_cell.length_c   1.000
_cell.angle_alpha   90.00
_cell.angle_beta   90.00
_cell.angle_gamma   90.00
#
_symmetry.space_group_name_H-M   'P 1'
#
loop_
_entity.id
_entity.type
_entity.pdbx_description
1 polymer ?
#
loop_
_entity_poly.entity_id
_entity_poly.type
_entity_poly.pdbx_seq_one_letter_code
_entity_poly.pdbx_strand_id
1 'polypeptide(L)'
;MRGAWCSIFLAIVVLPGVSMAGDFQVTSPTIKDKATISNEHVFNGFGCSGNNASPELRWERAPKGTKSFAVTVYDPDAPTGSGWWHWVIFNIPPDTTTLTAGAGKPDGGGAPAGSIQSMTDFGQPGYGGPCPPKGNKPHRYIFTVFALKVDQLPLQKDASGAMVGFYLNQNAIAKASFTGKYGR
;
A
#
# COMPACT_ATOMS: atom_id res chain seq x y z
N MET A 1 1.21 -71.10 -35.96
CA MET A 1 1.47 -69.60 -36.01
C MET A 1 0.78 -68.96 -34.89
N ARG A 2 1.53 -68.51 -33.88
CA ARG A 2 0.99 -67.82 -32.65
C ARG A 2 1.35 -66.35 -32.76
N GLY A 3 0.33 -65.47 -32.96
CA GLY A 3 0.52 -64.07 -33.03
C GLY A 3 0.60 -63.49 -31.58
N ALA A 4 1.71 -62.82 -31.25
CA ALA A 4 1.89 -62.12 -30.02
C ALA A 4 1.28 -60.71 -30.16
N TRP A 5 0.29 -60.44 -29.37
CA TRP A 5 -0.29 -59.08 -29.24
C TRP A 5 0.55 -58.28 -28.23
N CYS A 6 1.23 -57.27 -28.71
CA CYS A 6 1.99 -56.35 -27.89
C CYS A 6 1.06 -55.19 -27.45
N SER A 7 0.61 -55.19 -26.19
CA SER A 7 -0.21 -54.11 -25.62
C SER A 7 0.71 -52.97 -25.22
N ILE A 8 0.62 -51.83 -25.92
CA ILE A 8 1.32 -50.61 -25.60
C ILE A 8 0.50 -49.87 -24.50
N PHE A 9 1.00 -49.84 -23.28
CA PHE A 9 0.47 -48.99 -22.23
C PHE A 9 0.97 -47.54 -22.40
N LEU A 10 0.08 -46.65 -22.78
CA LEU A 10 0.35 -45.23 -22.86
C LEU A 10 0.30 -44.66 -21.44
N ALA A 11 1.44 -44.37 -20.82
CA ALA A 11 1.52 -43.70 -19.53
C ALA A 11 1.18 -42.21 -19.72
N ILE A 12 0.04 -41.76 -19.18
CA ILE A 12 -0.33 -40.37 -19.15
C ILE A 12 0.49 -39.71 -18.03
N VAL A 13 1.50 -38.94 -18.41
CA VAL A 13 2.26 -38.09 -17.49
C VAL A 13 1.40 -36.85 -17.20
N VAL A 14 0.75 -36.82 -16.04
CA VAL A 14 0.08 -35.62 -15.53
C VAL A 14 1.15 -34.68 -14.96
N LEU A 15 1.51 -33.66 -15.73
CA LEU A 15 2.37 -32.60 -15.26
C LEU A 15 1.58 -31.77 -14.20
N PRO A 16 2.15 -31.51 -13.02
CA PRO A 16 1.51 -30.61 -12.07
C PRO A 16 1.41 -29.22 -12.70
N GLY A 17 0.20 -28.71 -12.82
CA GLY A 17 -0.05 -27.36 -13.29
C GLY A 17 0.68 -26.37 -12.37
N VAL A 18 1.60 -25.58 -12.91
CA VAL A 18 2.19 -24.44 -12.21
C VAL A 18 1.07 -23.43 -12.01
N SER A 19 0.53 -23.37 -10.81
CA SER A 19 -0.37 -22.28 -10.41
C SER A 19 0.46 -21.01 -10.42
N MET A 20 0.26 -20.17 -11.44
CA MET A 20 0.80 -18.81 -11.46
C MET A 20 0.06 -18.05 -10.33
N ALA A 21 0.71 -17.90 -9.17
CA ALA A 21 0.25 -16.99 -8.17
C ALA A 21 0.17 -15.60 -8.83
N GLY A 22 -1.03 -15.03 -8.90
CA GLY A 22 -1.21 -13.69 -9.46
C GLY A 22 -0.38 -12.68 -8.66
N ASP A 23 0.00 -11.56 -9.30
CA ASP A 23 0.81 -10.52 -8.68
C ASP A 23 0.13 -9.93 -7.43
N PHE A 24 0.92 -9.58 -6.42
CA PHE A 24 0.46 -8.80 -5.26
C PHE A 24 -0.21 -7.52 -5.72
N GLN A 25 -1.43 -7.24 -5.27
CA GLN A 25 -2.23 -6.10 -5.72
C GLN A 25 -2.78 -5.30 -4.55
N VAL A 26 -2.97 -4.00 -4.79
CA VAL A 26 -3.68 -3.07 -3.90
C VAL A 26 -4.71 -2.28 -4.70
N THR A 27 -5.89 -2.07 -4.10
CA THR A 27 -6.99 -1.32 -4.67
C THR A 27 -7.67 -0.45 -3.63
N SER A 28 -8.47 0.52 -4.08
CA SER A 28 -9.39 1.28 -3.23
C SER A 28 -10.76 1.34 -3.91
N PRO A 29 -11.86 1.19 -3.16
CA PRO A 29 -13.20 1.38 -3.72
C PRO A 29 -13.48 2.83 -4.09
N THR A 30 -12.85 3.80 -3.43
CA THR A 30 -13.11 5.24 -3.59
C THR A 30 -12.11 5.97 -4.48
N ILE A 31 -10.91 5.40 -4.70
CA ILE A 31 -9.87 5.99 -5.56
C ILE A 31 -9.46 4.95 -6.60
N LYS A 32 -9.85 5.17 -7.87
CA LYS A 32 -9.38 4.33 -8.98
C LYS A 32 -7.98 4.74 -9.40
N ASP A 33 -7.19 3.80 -9.94
CA ASP A 33 -5.84 4.13 -10.44
C ASP A 33 -5.90 5.25 -11.48
N LYS A 34 -5.02 6.24 -11.31
CA LYS A 34 -4.88 7.46 -12.13
C LYS A 34 -6.09 8.41 -12.12
N ALA A 35 -7.14 8.12 -11.33
CA ALA A 35 -8.31 8.98 -11.22
C ALA A 35 -8.08 10.16 -10.26
N THR A 36 -8.97 11.15 -10.35
CA THR A 36 -9.00 12.29 -9.43
C THR A 36 -9.48 11.85 -8.06
N ILE A 37 -8.76 12.26 -7.02
CA ILE A 37 -9.13 12.02 -5.61
C ILE A 37 -10.30 12.96 -5.26
N SER A 38 -11.35 12.41 -4.64
CA SER A 38 -12.52 13.16 -4.21
C SER A 38 -12.23 14.03 -2.98
N ASN A 39 -13.09 15.03 -2.74
CA ASN A 39 -12.96 15.95 -1.60
C ASN A 39 -13.04 15.25 -0.23
N GLU A 40 -13.58 14.05 -0.17
CA GLU A 40 -13.60 13.22 1.04
C GLU A 40 -12.19 12.95 1.59
N HIS A 41 -11.23 12.76 0.69
CA HIS A 41 -9.86 12.42 1.03
C HIS A 41 -8.91 13.62 1.03
N VAL A 42 -9.36 14.79 0.60
CA VAL A 42 -8.58 16.03 0.52
C VAL A 42 -8.32 16.58 1.93
N PHE A 43 -7.15 17.18 2.12
CA PHE A 43 -6.73 17.76 3.40
C PHE A 43 -7.69 18.86 3.87
N ASN A 44 -7.81 19.00 5.19
CA ASN A 44 -8.49 20.11 5.82
C ASN A 44 -7.46 21.05 6.46
N GLY A 45 -6.99 22.00 5.69
CA GLY A 45 -5.91 22.92 6.07
C GLY A 45 -5.13 23.40 4.85
N PHE A 46 -4.16 24.27 5.01
CA PHE A 46 -3.37 24.90 3.96
C PHE A 46 -4.22 25.53 2.84
N GLY A 47 -5.43 25.99 3.19
CA GLY A 47 -6.40 26.55 2.25
C GLY A 47 -7.18 25.51 1.44
N CYS A 48 -7.15 24.25 1.84
CA CYS A 48 -8.06 23.18 1.40
C CYS A 48 -9.12 22.91 2.49
N SER A 49 -10.28 22.42 2.06
CA SER A 49 -11.44 22.17 2.93
C SER A 49 -12.08 20.80 2.62
N GLY A 50 -11.25 19.75 2.57
CA GLY A 50 -11.73 18.39 2.44
C GLY A 50 -12.04 17.73 3.78
N ASN A 51 -12.56 16.49 3.76
CA ASN A 51 -12.88 15.77 4.98
C ASN A 51 -11.65 15.09 5.61
N ASN A 52 -10.52 15.06 4.92
CA ASN A 52 -9.26 14.46 5.36
C ASN A 52 -9.41 13.00 5.82
N ALA A 53 -10.36 12.26 5.26
CA ALA A 53 -10.56 10.85 5.58
C ALA A 53 -9.59 9.99 4.76
N SER A 54 -8.79 9.14 5.41
CA SER A 54 -7.99 8.16 4.66
C SER A 54 -8.89 7.22 3.89
N PRO A 55 -8.55 6.85 2.63
CA PRO A 55 -9.35 5.92 1.86
C PRO A 55 -9.28 4.51 2.43
N GLU A 56 -10.31 3.72 2.14
CA GLU A 56 -10.22 2.28 2.30
C GLU A 56 -9.21 1.73 1.30
N LEU A 57 -8.31 0.85 1.79
CA LEU A 57 -7.33 0.13 0.98
C LEU A 57 -7.54 -1.37 1.17
N ARG A 58 -7.53 -2.11 0.07
CA ARG A 58 -7.61 -3.59 0.07
C ARG A 58 -6.45 -4.15 -0.71
N TRP A 59 -5.84 -5.22 -0.19
CA TRP A 59 -4.79 -5.92 -0.92
C TRP A 59 -4.99 -7.42 -0.88
N GLU A 60 -4.47 -8.08 -1.88
CA GLU A 60 -4.62 -9.52 -2.07
C GLU A 60 -3.37 -10.14 -2.68
N ARG A 61 -3.28 -11.46 -2.58
CA ARG A 61 -2.18 -12.25 -3.15
C ARG A 61 -0.81 -11.85 -2.61
N ALA A 62 -0.75 -11.55 -1.32
CA ALA A 62 0.53 -11.32 -0.66
C ALA A 62 1.45 -12.54 -0.83
N PRO A 63 2.75 -12.34 -1.08
CA PRO A 63 3.70 -13.43 -1.25
C PRO A 63 3.77 -14.33 -0.01
N LYS A 64 4.04 -15.61 -0.23
CA LYS A 64 4.36 -16.54 0.86
C LYS A 64 5.59 -16.02 1.62
N GLY A 65 5.53 -16.08 2.95
CA GLY A 65 6.58 -15.56 3.83
C GLY A 65 6.38 -14.10 4.25
N THR A 66 5.26 -13.48 3.88
CA THR A 66 4.88 -12.18 4.44
C THR A 66 4.62 -12.32 5.94
N LYS A 67 5.28 -11.50 6.75
CA LYS A 67 5.18 -11.49 8.21
C LYS A 67 4.52 -10.23 8.76
N SER A 68 4.55 -9.14 8.00
CA SER A 68 3.81 -7.90 8.30
C SER A 68 3.59 -7.10 7.03
N PHE A 69 2.75 -6.06 7.13
CA PHE A 69 2.57 -5.09 6.06
C PHE A 69 2.91 -3.68 6.52
N ALA A 70 3.13 -2.80 5.54
CA ALA A 70 3.17 -1.37 5.74
C ALA A 70 2.46 -0.66 4.58
N VAL A 71 1.93 0.53 4.86
CA VAL A 71 1.31 1.39 3.85
C VAL A 71 1.97 2.75 3.88
N THR A 72 2.24 3.29 2.70
CA THR A 72 2.67 4.67 2.53
C THR A 72 1.81 5.40 1.50
N VAL A 73 1.60 6.70 1.71
CA VAL A 73 1.07 7.62 0.70
C VAL A 73 2.09 8.73 0.52
N TYR A 74 2.55 8.88 -0.71
CA TYR A 74 3.64 9.78 -1.04
C TYR A 74 3.33 10.61 -2.29
N ASP A 75 3.60 11.92 -2.22
CA ASP A 75 3.50 12.88 -3.33
C ASP A 75 4.92 13.21 -3.83
N PRO A 76 5.35 12.68 -4.98
CA PRO A 76 6.65 12.98 -5.57
C PRO A 76 6.69 14.35 -6.26
N ASP A 77 5.55 14.99 -6.48
CA ASP A 77 5.43 16.23 -7.25
C ASP A 77 5.40 17.48 -6.34
N ALA A 78 5.36 17.29 -5.02
CA ALA A 78 5.41 18.40 -4.07
C ALA A 78 6.73 19.19 -4.22
N PRO A 79 6.66 20.55 -4.27
CA PRO A 79 7.81 21.40 -4.56
C PRO A 79 8.72 21.60 -3.33
N THR A 80 9.15 20.51 -2.71
CA THR A 80 9.96 20.51 -1.47
C THR A 80 11.40 19.97 -1.68
N GLY A 81 11.73 19.53 -2.90
CA GLY A 81 13.00 18.89 -3.20
C GLY A 81 13.07 17.40 -2.79
N SER A 82 12.18 16.92 -1.91
CA SER A 82 12.11 15.53 -1.44
C SER A 82 10.71 14.91 -1.55
N GLY A 83 9.76 15.59 -2.22
CA GLY A 83 8.36 15.19 -2.22
C GLY A 83 7.69 15.41 -0.86
N TRP A 84 6.56 14.71 -0.60
CA TRP A 84 5.79 14.88 0.62
C TRP A 84 5.18 13.56 1.06
N TRP A 85 5.43 13.16 2.30
CA TRP A 85 4.84 11.97 2.92
C TRP A 85 3.49 12.32 3.53
N HIS A 86 2.42 11.73 3.00
CA HIS A 86 1.04 11.97 3.40
C HIS A 86 0.51 11.00 4.44
N TRP A 87 1.02 9.78 4.44
CA TRP A 87 0.67 8.73 5.41
C TRP A 87 1.77 7.69 5.46
N VAL A 88 2.11 7.25 6.66
CA VAL A 88 3.09 6.19 6.90
C VAL A 88 2.59 5.34 8.06
N ILE A 89 2.24 4.08 7.79
CA ILE A 89 1.83 3.10 8.80
C ILE A 89 2.56 1.79 8.53
N PHE A 90 3.10 1.17 9.57
CA PHE A 90 3.87 -0.07 9.48
C PHE A 90 3.58 -1.00 10.67
N ASN A 91 4.18 -2.21 10.68
CA ASN A 91 3.89 -3.28 11.63
C ASN A 91 2.41 -3.70 11.60
N ILE A 92 1.78 -3.64 10.43
CA ILE A 92 0.42 -4.12 10.22
C ILE A 92 0.47 -5.66 10.25
N PRO A 93 -0.39 -6.34 11.04
CA PRO A 93 -0.39 -7.79 11.15
C PRO A 93 -0.55 -8.53 9.81
N PRO A 94 0.03 -9.73 9.66
CA PRO A 94 0.06 -10.46 8.38
C PRO A 94 -1.31 -10.99 7.92
N ASP A 95 -2.28 -11.10 8.80
CA ASP A 95 -3.66 -11.48 8.53
C ASP A 95 -4.55 -10.31 8.07
N THR A 96 -4.04 -9.08 8.16
CA THR A 96 -4.72 -7.88 7.68
C THR A 96 -4.66 -7.82 6.15
N THR A 97 -5.81 -7.66 5.52
CA THR A 97 -5.94 -7.48 4.05
C THR A 97 -6.65 -6.18 3.67
N THR A 98 -7.04 -5.40 4.68
CA THR A 98 -7.81 -4.16 4.47
C THR A 98 -7.47 -3.13 5.55
N LEU A 99 -7.27 -1.89 5.16
CA LEU A 99 -7.42 -0.73 6.03
C LEU A 99 -8.76 -0.08 5.72
N THR A 100 -9.63 0.04 6.71
CA THR A 100 -10.94 0.67 6.54
C THR A 100 -10.82 2.18 6.27
N ALA A 101 -11.83 2.77 5.68
CA ALA A 101 -11.91 4.22 5.54
C ALA A 101 -11.77 4.89 6.92
N GLY A 102 -10.93 5.93 7.00
CA GLY A 102 -10.64 6.62 8.26
C GLY A 102 -9.65 5.93 9.19
N ALA A 103 -9.04 4.80 8.80
CA ALA A 103 -7.99 4.13 9.59
C ALA A 103 -6.76 5.02 9.86
N GLY A 104 -6.55 6.06 9.05
CA GLY A 104 -5.44 7.00 9.16
C GLY A 104 -5.65 8.14 10.16
N LYS A 105 -6.56 8.02 11.14
CA LYS A 105 -6.72 9.06 12.18
C LYS A 105 -5.42 9.24 12.97
N PRO A 106 -5.02 10.50 13.28
CA PRO A 106 -3.77 10.79 14.00
C PRO A 106 -3.69 10.14 15.40
N ASP A 107 -4.83 9.92 16.04
CA ASP A 107 -4.94 9.26 17.35
C ASP A 107 -4.77 7.73 17.28
N GLY A 108 -4.64 7.16 16.07
CA GLY A 108 -4.55 5.73 15.82
C GLY A 108 -5.90 5.01 15.80
N GLY A 109 -7.00 5.72 16.03
CA GLY A 109 -8.35 5.13 16.01
C GLY A 109 -8.71 4.57 14.64
N GLY A 110 -8.93 3.23 14.56
CA GLY A 110 -9.23 2.51 13.34
C GLY A 110 -8.03 1.83 12.66
N ALA A 111 -6.80 2.09 13.11
CA ALA A 111 -5.62 1.35 12.67
C ALA A 111 -5.61 -0.07 13.27
N PRO A 112 -5.09 -1.09 12.56
CA PRO A 112 -4.96 -2.44 13.10
C PRO A 112 -4.13 -2.46 14.38
N ALA A 113 -4.53 -3.30 15.35
CA ALA A 113 -3.81 -3.43 16.62
C ALA A 113 -2.34 -3.82 16.37
N GLY A 114 -1.41 -3.19 17.09
CA GLY A 114 0.04 -3.40 16.94
C GLY A 114 0.69 -2.61 15.82
N SER A 115 -0.07 -2.01 14.90
CA SER A 115 0.51 -1.12 13.89
C SER A 115 0.92 0.23 14.49
N ILE A 116 1.88 0.87 13.82
CA ILE A 116 2.41 2.18 14.21
C ILE A 116 2.19 3.16 13.06
N GLN A 117 1.51 4.26 13.31
CA GLN A 117 1.50 5.41 12.42
C GLN A 117 2.65 6.34 12.81
N SER A 118 3.55 6.63 11.87
CA SER A 118 4.70 7.51 12.14
C SER A 118 4.53 8.90 11.54
N MET A 119 5.53 9.74 11.79
CA MET A 119 5.52 11.14 11.35
C MET A 119 5.40 11.25 9.84
N THR A 120 4.53 12.15 9.43
CA THR A 120 4.39 12.63 8.06
C THR A 120 5.03 14.01 7.91
N ASP A 121 5.10 14.53 6.70
CA ASP A 121 5.63 15.89 6.47
C ASP A 121 4.63 16.99 6.92
N PHE A 122 3.43 16.61 7.38
CA PHE A 122 2.53 17.50 8.11
C PHE A 122 2.95 17.73 9.57
N GLY A 123 4.05 17.12 10.05
CA GLY A 123 4.55 17.24 11.41
C GLY A 123 3.75 16.45 12.45
N GLN A 124 2.94 15.47 12.02
CA GLN A 124 2.15 14.60 12.88
C GLN A 124 1.93 13.23 12.24
N PRO A 125 1.63 12.18 13.03
CA PRO A 125 1.22 10.88 12.51
C PRO A 125 -0.17 10.94 11.84
N GLY A 126 -0.49 9.87 11.12
CA GLY A 126 -1.79 9.70 10.48
C GLY A 126 -1.82 10.17 9.05
N TYR A 127 -3.02 10.16 8.46
CA TYR A 127 -3.25 10.54 7.08
C TYR A 127 -3.45 12.06 6.96
N GLY A 128 -2.66 12.68 6.07
CA GLY A 128 -2.91 14.03 5.57
C GLY A 128 -3.24 13.95 4.08
N GLY A 129 -4.42 14.43 3.71
CA GLY A 129 -4.90 14.36 2.33
C GLY A 129 -4.17 15.30 1.36
N PRO A 130 -4.47 15.21 0.06
CA PRO A 130 -3.98 16.12 -0.95
C PRO A 130 -4.32 17.59 -0.67
N CYS A 131 -3.35 18.48 -0.84
CA CYS A 131 -3.57 19.92 -0.90
C CYS A 131 -2.38 20.62 -1.60
N PRO A 132 -2.21 20.41 -2.92
CA PRO A 132 -1.10 21.01 -3.65
C PRO A 132 -1.28 22.53 -3.76
N PRO A 133 -0.23 23.30 -4.06
CA PRO A 133 -0.34 24.73 -4.30
C PRO A 133 -1.32 25.05 -5.46
N LYS A 134 -2.09 26.13 -5.32
CA LYS A 134 -3.01 26.59 -6.38
C LYS A 134 -2.26 26.83 -7.69
N GLY A 135 -2.85 26.38 -8.81
CA GLY A 135 -2.31 26.57 -10.14
C GLY A 135 -1.22 25.59 -10.55
N ASN A 136 -0.77 24.73 -9.64
CA ASN A 136 0.12 23.64 -10.05
C ASN A 136 -0.64 22.63 -10.91
N LYS A 137 0.11 21.91 -11.77
CA LYS A 137 -0.44 20.69 -12.40
C LYS A 137 -0.91 19.74 -11.32
N PRO A 138 -1.93 18.89 -11.58
CA PRO A 138 -2.35 17.90 -10.61
C PRO A 138 -1.17 17.02 -10.16
N HIS A 139 -0.95 16.93 -8.84
CA HIS A 139 0.06 16.08 -8.24
C HIS A 139 -0.38 14.63 -8.23
N ARG A 140 0.57 13.72 -8.15
CA ARG A 140 0.39 12.29 -7.99
C ARG A 140 0.48 11.91 -6.52
N TYR A 141 -0.46 11.13 -6.05
CA TYR A 141 -0.46 10.56 -4.71
C TYR A 141 -0.34 9.05 -4.86
N ILE A 142 0.82 8.51 -4.53
CA ILE A 142 1.17 7.10 -4.71
C ILE A 142 0.84 6.37 -3.43
N PHE A 143 -0.16 5.50 -3.48
CA PHE A 143 -0.56 4.60 -2.40
C PHE A 143 0.19 3.29 -2.58
N THR A 144 1.05 2.91 -1.64
CA THR A 144 1.85 1.70 -1.74
C THR A 144 1.64 0.82 -0.51
N VAL A 145 1.36 -0.46 -0.73
CA VAL A 145 1.39 -1.51 0.29
C VAL A 145 2.65 -2.32 0.11
N PHE A 146 3.38 -2.53 1.18
CA PHE A 146 4.59 -3.34 1.25
C PHE A 146 4.29 -4.63 2.01
N ALA A 147 4.64 -5.78 1.44
CA ALA A 147 4.67 -7.06 2.13
C ALA A 147 6.10 -7.29 2.66
N LEU A 148 6.26 -7.48 3.96
CA LEU A 148 7.57 -7.50 4.63
C LEU A 148 7.93 -8.91 5.11
N LYS A 149 9.23 -9.25 5.08
CA LYS A 149 9.81 -10.51 5.57
C LYS A 149 10.05 -10.53 7.08
N VAL A 150 9.78 -9.43 7.78
CA VAL A 150 9.96 -9.26 9.23
C VAL A 150 8.63 -9.02 9.91
N ASP A 151 8.49 -9.47 11.16
CA ASP A 151 7.27 -9.28 11.93
C ASP A 151 7.08 -7.81 12.33
N GLN A 152 8.19 -7.12 12.64
CA GLN A 152 8.19 -5.72 13.03
C GLN A 152 9.44 -4.99 12.50
N LEU A 153 9.28 -3.74 12.11
CA LEU A 153 10.37 -2.81 11.92
C LEU A 153 10.78 -2.23 13.28
N PRO A 154 12.08 -2.08 13.57
CA PRO A 154 12.57 -1.55 14.85
C PRO A 154 12.48 -0.01 14.88
N LEU A 155 11.30 0.54 14.61
CA LEU A 155 11.05 1.96 14.51
C LEU A 155 9.91 2.39 15.44
N GLN A 156 9.93 3.65 15.84
CA GLN A 156 8.92 4.27 16.70
C GLN A 156 8.08 5.29 15.91
N LYS A 157 7.04 5.82 16.56
CA LYS A 157 6.10 6.77 15.95
C LYS A 157 6.73 8.11 15.51
N ASP A 158 7.90 8.45 15.99
CA ASP A 158 8.67 9.65 15.64
C ASP A 158 9.58 9.45 14.42
N ALA A 159 9.66 8.24 13.87
CA ALA A 159 10.42 7.97 12.65
C ALA A 159 9.87 8.78 11.47
N SER A 160 10.76 9.42 10.71
CA SER A 160 10.38 10.15 9.50
C SER A 160 9.96 9.18 8.38
N GLY A 161 9.13 9.65 7.42
CA GLY A 161 8.75 8.87 6.25
C GLY A 161 9.96 8.36 5.46
N ALA A 162 11.04 9.15 5.35
CA ALA A 162 12.29 8.74 4.70
C ALA A 162 12.99 7.60 5.44
N MET A 163 13.04 7.65 6.78
CA MET A 163 13.62 6.58 7.60
C MET A 163 12.81 5.30 7.46
N VAL A 164 11.48 5.38 7.55
CA VAL A 164 10.61 4.22 7.34
C VAL A 164 10.80 3.66 5.94
N GLY A 165 10.84 4.51 4.90
CA GLY A 165 11.08 4.11 3.51
C GLY A 165 12.39 3.32 3.32
N PHE A 166 13.47 3.72 4.01
CA PHE A 166 14.72 2.97 4.01
C PHE A 166 14.54 1.54 4.54
N TYR A 167 13.91 1.37 5.71
CA TYR A 167 13.64 0.05 6.29
C TYR A 167 12.68 -0.78 5.46
N LEU A 168 11.66 -0.15 4.84
CA LEU A 168 10.72 -0.83 3.94
C LEU A 168 11.44 -1.42 2.74
N ASN A 169 12.34 -0.65 2.09
CA ASN A 169 13.07 -1.13 0.93
C ASN A 169 14.01 -2.32 1.25
N GLN A 170 14.56 -2.38 2.46
CA GLN A 170 15.41 -3.50 2.89
C GLN A 170 14.63 -4.78 3.23
N ASN A 171 13.38 -4.63 3.66
CA ASN A 171 12.59 -5.74 4.22
C ASN A 171 11.42 -6.15 3.34
N ALA A 172 11.09 -5.41 2.29
CA ALA A 172 10.01 -5.78 1.37
C ALA A 172 10.38 -7.02 0.53
N ILE A 173 9.46 -7.98 0.48
CA ILE A 173 9.48 -9.10 -0.46
C ILE A 173 8.61 -8.82 -1.68
N ALA A 174 7.63 -7.92 -1.54
CA ALA A 174 6.84 -7.37 -2.63
C ALA A 174 6.26 -6.02 -2.25
N LYS A 175 5.87 -5.26 -3.26
CA LYS A 175 5.09 -4.03 -3.12
C LYS A 175 4.06 -3.94 -4.23
N ALA A 176 2.89 -3.39 -3.91
CA ALA A 176 1.83 -3.07 -4.85
C ALA A 176 1.44 -1.62 -4.68
N SER A 177 1.10 -0.93 -5.76
CA SER A 177 0.73 0.48 -5.70
C SER A 177 -0.30 0.87 -6.76
N PHE A 178 -1.06 1.91 -6.44
CA PHE A 178 -1.86 2.67 -7.41
C PHE A 178 -1.66 4.16 -7.16
N THR A 179 -2.10 4.99 -8.09
CA THR A 179 -1.89 6.44 -8.05
C THR A 179 -3.22 7.18 -8.15
N GLY A 180 -3.54 8.00 -7.18
CA GLY A 180 -4.56 9.03 -7.30
C GLY A 180 -3.95 10.36 -7.77
N LYS A 181 -4.77 11.26 -8.33
CA LYS A 181 -4.35 12.61 -8.73
C LYS A 181 -5.23 13.66 -8.08
N TYR A 182 -4.65 14.80 -7.73
CA TYR A 182 -5.41 15.95 -7.26
C TYR A 182 -4.69 17.25 -7.61
N GLY A 183 -5.48 18.28 -7.99
CA GLY A 183 -5.04 19.64 -8.28
C GLY A 183 -6.16 20.63 -7.96
N ARG A 184 -5.81 21.92 -7.78
CA ARG A 184 -6.76 22.98 -7.46
C ARG A 184 -6.39 24.33 -8.07
#